data_886f6208d69ed5c5336ead12e89b2c02
#
_entry.id   886f6208d69ed5c5336ead12e89b2c02
#
_cell.length_a   1.000
_cell.length_b   1.000
_cell.length_c   1.000
_cell.angle_alpha   90.00
_cell.angle_beta   90.00
_cell.angle_gamma   90.00
#
_symmetry.space_group_name_H-M   'P 1'
#
loop_
_entity.id
_entity.type
_entity.pdbx_description
1 polymer ?
#
loop_
_entity_poly.entity_id
_entity_poly.type
_entity_poly.pdbx_seq_one_letter_code
_entity_poly.pdbx_strand_id
1 'polypeptide(L)'
;TIFKALDEYENGDYDDALKDWNYVLQLNQMSVLAHNGVAKAYFNAEKYDKAMEHFEIAGNRDGYSDAFWEVRNKSIQKWLGTVLVILIILIALKVIIGFIDRNKIIKKKKRALGKVLKNTPVIGEIGYAFKCAKHPIDRYYDIRVHKNGSMIAATIIYIVFFGVYMLYQTSKGFIYQYTKVEDMDMGAVVV
;
A
#
# COMPACT_ATOMS: atom_id res chain seq x y z
N THR A 1 -28.07 20.64 23.80
CA THR A 1 -27.71 19.52 22.92
C THR A 1 -26.28 19.68 22.36
N ILE A 2 -25.98 20.71 21.52
CA ILE A 2 -24.64 20.89 20.95
C ILE A 2 -23.59 21.13 22.04
N PHE A 3 -23.82 22.07 22.96
CA PHE A 3 -22.91 22.34 24.08
C PHE A 3 -22.76 21.13 25.02
N LYS A 4 -23.84 20.38 25.23
CA LYS A 4 -23.81 19.15 26.02
C LYS A 4 -22.96 18.07 25.31
N ALA A 5 -23.13 17.89 24.01
CA ALA A 5 -22.34 16.95 23.23
C ALA A 5 -20.83 17.27 23.20
N LEU A 6 -20.48 18.57 23.23
CA LEU A 6 -19.10 19.03 23.36
C LEU A 6 -18.52 18.73 24.75
N ASP A 7 -19.29 19.02 25.80
CA ASP A 7 -18.91 18.76 27.18
C ASP A 7 -18.69 17.25 27.43
N GLU A 8 -19.61 16.41 26.96
CA GLU A 8 -19.48 14.96 27.00
C GLU A 8 -18.25 14.45 26.26
N TYR A 9 -17.97 15.03 25.06
CA TYR A 9 -16.79 14.69 24.29
C TYR A 9 -15.49 15.07 25.03
N GLU A 10 -15.42 16.26 25.66
CA GLU A 10 -14.27 16.71 26.43
C GLU A 10 -14.04 15.86 27.69
N ASN A 11 -15.14 15.37 28.29
CA ASN A 11 -15.07 14.46 29.44
C ASN A 11 -14.70 13.02 29.07
N GLY A 12 -14.65 12.68 27.77
CA GLY A 12 -14.35 11.35 27.28
C GLY A 12 -15.56 10.41 27.16
N ASP A 13 -16.77 10.94 27.41
CA ASP A 13 -18.03 10.19 27.31
C ASP A 13 -18.52 10.12 25.86
N TYR A 14 -17.71 9.48 25.00
CA TYR A 14 -17.93 9.47 23.55
C TYR A 14 -19.25 8.84 23.11
N ASP A 15 -19.77 7.85 23.85
CA ASP A 15 -21.03 7.19 23.53
C ASP A 15 -22.23 8.11 23.79
N ASP A 16 -22.18 8.94 24.82
CA ASP A 16 -23.23 9.92 25.10
C ASP A 16 -23.12 11.14 24.18
N ALA A 17 -21.91 11.61 23.91
CA ALA A 17 -21.66 12.62 22.88
C ALA A 17 -22.20 12.19 21.50
N LEU A 18 -22.03 10.91 21.12
CA LEU A 18 -22.59 10.35 19.88
C LEU A 18 -24.13 10.43 19.85
N LYS A 19 -24.81 10.18 20.95
CA LYS A 19 -26.28 10.27 21.01
C LYS A 19 -26.75 11.70 20.79
N ASP A 20 -26.08 12.65 21.44
CA ASP A 20 -26.44 14.06 21.33
C ASP A 20 -26.11 14.64 19.94
N TRP A 21 -24.98 14.25 19.34
CA TRP A 21 -24.66 14.60 17.94
C TRP A 21 -25.62 13.98 16.93
N ASN A 22 -26.00 12.71 17.11
CA ASN A 22 -26.99 12.06 16.25
C ASN A 22 -28.37 12.73 16.36
N TYR A 23 -28.75 13.21 17.54
CA TYR A 23 -29.96 14.02 17.68
C TYR A 23 -29.87 15.32 16.88
N VAL A 24 -28.73 16.00 16.85
CA VAL A 24 -28.52 17.18 16.00
C VAL A 24 -28.64 16.81 14.52
N LEU A 25 -28.12 15.66 14.09
CA LEU A 25 -28.23 15.16 12.71
C LEU A 25 -29.70 14.82 12.34
N GLN A 26 -30.53 14.36 13.28
CA GLN A 26 -31.95 14.16 13.02
C GLN A 26 -32.67 15.48 12.72
N LEU A 27 -32.24 16.58 13.35
CA LEU A 27 -32.80 17.91 13.11
C LEU A 27 -32.25 18.54 11.82
N ASN A 28 -30.98 18.31 11.53
CA ASN A 28 -30.29 18.80 10.31
C ASN A 28 -29.26 17.80 9.85
N GLN A 29 -29.65 16.97 8.87
CA GLN A 29 -28.83 15.92 8.30
C GLN A 29 -27.56 16.42 7.59
N MET A 30 -27.54 17.69 7.17
CA MET A 30 -26.39 18.30 6.47
C MET A 30 -25.52 19.14 7.40
N SER A 31 -25.67 19.00 8.71
CA SER A 31 -24.87 19.75 9.68
C SER A 31 -23.41 19.29 9.68
N VAL A 32 -22.54 20.09 9.06
CA VAL A 32 -21.09 19.88 9.03
C VAL A 32 -20.51 19.75 10.45
N LEU A 33 -20.99 20.58 11.39
CA LEU A 33 -20.54 20.55 12.77
C LEU A 33 -20.89 19.21 13.44
N ALA A 34 -22.13 18.74 13.24
CA ALA A 34 -22.58 17.49 13.84
C ALA A 34 -21.88 16.28 13.24
N HIS A 35 -21.65 16.25 11.91
CA HIS A 35 -20.85 15.21 11.28
C HIS A 35 -19.41 15.20 11.80
N ASN A 36 -18.78 16.35 11.98
CA ASN A 36 -17.45 16.41 12.60
C ASN A 36 -17.47 15.91 14.05
N GLY A 37 -18.50 16.24 14.82
CA GLY A 37 -18.64 15.77 16.20
C GLY A 37 -18.79 14.25 16.28
N VAL A 38 -19.66 13.67 15.46
CA VAL A 38 -19.83 12.21 15.33
C VAL A 38 -18.53 11.55 14.88
N ALA A 39 -17.87 12.12 13.87
CA ALA A 39 -16.61 11.58 13.36
C ALA A 39 -15.51 11.53 14.44
N LYS A 40 -15.35 12.63 15.19
CA LYS A 40 -14.37 12.68 16.29
C LYS A 40 -14.69 11.68 17.39
N ALA A 41 -15.97 11.54 17.76
CA ALA A 41 -16.37 10.56 18.76
C ALA A 41 -16.11 9.13 18.29
N TYR A 42 -16.42 8.80 17.02
CA TYR A 42 -16.04 7.49 16.45
C TYR A 42 -14.54 7.29 16.37
N PHE A 43 -13.77 8.32 16.03
CA PHE A 43 -12.32 8.24 15.97
C PHE A 43 -11.71 7.87 17.33
N ASN A 44 -12.16 8.54 18.40
CA ASN A 44 -11.69 8.24 19.76
C ASN A 44 -12.20 6.89 20.30
N ALA A 45 -13.35 6.43 19.80
CA ALA A 45 -13.84 5.06 20.05
C ALA A 45 -13.16 3.99 19.19
N GLU A 46 -12.08 4.34 18.45
CA GLU A 46 -11.33 3.49 17.53
C GLU A 46 -12.15 2.86 16.39
N LYS A 47 -13.33 3.41 16.08
CA LYS A 47 -14.18 3.01 14.97
C LYS A 47 -13.86 3.84 13.73
N TYR A 48 -12.63 3.71 13.24
CA TYR A 48 -12.05 4.58 12.22
C TYR A 48 -12.79 4.56 10.87
N ASP A 49 -13.35 3.41 10.47
CA ASP A 49 -14.13 3.32 9.22
C ASP A 49 -15.37 4.26 9.26
N LYS A 50 -16.07 4.27 10.39
CA LYS A 50 -17.22 5.17 10.58
C LYS A 50 -16.80 6.63 10.72
N ALA A 51 -15.67 6.87 11.37
CA ALA A 51 -15.12 8.22 11.49
C ALA A 51 -14.79 8.79 10.09
N MET A 52 -14.21 8.00 9.20
CA MET A 52 -13.91 8.40 7.82
C MET A 52 -15.18 8.85 7.07
N GLU A 53 -16.26 8.05 7.12
CA GLU A 53 -17.53 8.37 6.47
C GLU A 53 -18.06 9.73 6.89
N HIS A 54 -18.09 10.00 8.20
CA HIS A 54 -18.58 11.27 8.72
C HIS A 54 -17.62 12.44 8.48
N PHE A 55 -16.31 12.25 8.54
CA PHE A 55 -15.33 13.27 8.14
C PHE A 55 -15.44 13.63 6.66
N GLU A 56 -15.74 12.65 5.82
CA GLU A 56 -15.97 12.86 4.40
C GLU A 56 -17.16 13.76 4.14
N ILE A 57 -18.33 13.44 4.74
CA ILE A 57 -19.55 14.25 4.63
C ILE A 57 -19.32 15.68 5.17
N ALA A 58 -18.55 15.80 6.24
CA ALA A 58 -18.18 17.09 6.82
C ALA A 58 -17.15 17.88 5.98
N GLY A 59 -16.54 17.26 4.96
CA GLY A 59 -15.44 17.86 4.19
C GLY A 59 -14.17 18.08 5.00
N ASN A 60 -14.01 17.38 6.14
CA ASN A 60 -12.85 17.48 7.00
C ASN A 60 -11.75 16.53 6.52
N ARG A 61 -10.84 17.06 5.68
CA ARG A 61 -9.76 16.31 5.07
C ARG A 61 -8.73 15.80 6.07
N ASP A 62 -8.43 16.59 7.07
CA ASP A 62 -7.43 16.25 8.08
C ASP A 62 -7.93 15.07 8.92
N GLY A 63 -9.13 15.16 9.47
CA GLY A 63 -9.76 14.09 10.22
C GLY A 63 -9.94 12.80 9.40
N TYR A 64 -10.31 12.93 8.12
CA TYR A 64 -10.39 11.80 7.20
C TYR A 64 -9.03 11.13 7.01
N SER A 65 -7.97 11.92 6.78
CA SER A 65 -6.62 11.38 6.59
C SER A 65 -6.08 10.69 7.83
N ASP A 66 -6.37 11.22 9.01
CA ASP A 66 -5.97 10.60 10.27
C ASP A 66 -6.68 9.26 10.47
N ALA A 67 -7.99 9.21 10.23
CA ALA A 67 -8.76 7.98 10.31
C ALA A 67 -8.31 6.95 9.26
N PHE A 68 -8.07 7.38 8.03
CA PHE A 68 -7.52 6.54 6.96
C PHE A 68 -6.14 5.98 7.31
N TRP A 69 -5.28 6.79 7.94
CA TRP A 69 -3.99 6.34 8.43
C TRP A 69 -4.14 5.19 9.42
N GLU A 70 -5.07 5.29 10.37
CA GLU A 70 -5.30 4.26 11.37
C GLU A 70 -5.85 2.96 10.76
N VAL A 71 -6.83 3.06 9.85
CA VAL A 71 -7.37 1.90 9.11
C VAL A 71 -6.26 1.20 8.34
N ARG A 72 -5.45 1.97 7.59
CA ARG A 72 -4.30 1.44 6.85
C ARG A 72 -3.27 0.81 7.77
N ASN A 73 -2.95 1.46 8.89
CA ASN A 73 -1.96 0.97 9.85
C ASN A 73 -2.40 -0.36 10.48
N LYS A 74 -3.68 -0.47 10.88
CA LYS A 74 -4.27 -1.75 11.35
C LYS A 74 -4.15 -2.85 10.29
N SER A 75 -4.42 -2.54 9.03
CA SER A 75 -4.26 -3.50 7.92
C SER A 75 -2.81 -3.92 7.72
N ILE A 76 -1.88 -2.96 7.71
CA ILE A 76 -0.45 -3.25 7.55
C ILE A 76 0.06 -4.09 8.70
N GLN A 77 -0.28 -3.75 9.95
CA GLN A 77 0.15 -4.50 11.13
C GLN A 77 -0.31 -5.96 11.09
N LYS A 78 -1.54 -6.21 10.62
CA LYS A 78 -2.06 -7.57 10.44
C LYS A 78 -1.23 -8.41 9.49
N TRP A 79 -0.75 -7.82 8.39
CA TRP A 79 0.04 -8.51 7.37
C TRP A 79 1.54 -8.53 7.69
N LEU A 80 2.05 -7.52 8.39
CA LEU A 80 3.47 -7.36 8.68
C LEU A 80 4.02 -8.56 9.45
N GLY A 81 3.30 -9.03 10.48
CA GLY A 81 3.69 -10.19 11.26
C GLY A 81 3.83 -11.45 10.39
N THR A 82 2.85 -11.70 9.51
CA THR A 82 2.85 -12.85 8.60
C THR A 82 4.01 -12.76 7.59
N VAL A 83 4.23 -11.58 7.01
CA VAL A 83 5.33 -11.34 6.06
C VAL A 83 6.69 -11.53 6.73
N LEU A 84 6.88 -11.03 7.96
CA LEU A 84 8.11 -11.23 8.74
C LEU A 84 8.38 -12.70 9.01
N VAL A 85 7.38 -13.47 9.43
CA VAL A 85 7.51 -14.91 9.67
C VAL A 85 7.93 -15.64 8.38
N ILE A 86 7.28 -15.34 7.26
CA ILE A 86 7.63 -15.93 5.96
C ILE A 86 9.07 -15.58 5.57
N LEU A 87 9.49 -14.33 5.78
CA LEU A 87 10.85 -13.88 5.48
C LEU A 87 11.90 -14.61 6.34
N ILE A 88 11.63 -14.78 7.63
CA ILE A 88 12.49 -15.54 8.54
C ILE A 88 12.61 -16.99 8.09
N ILE A 89 11.49 -17.63 7.72
CA ILE A 89 11.48 -19.01 7.21
C ILE A 89 12.30 -19.11 5.93
N LEU A 90 12.18 -18.17 4.99
CA LEU A 90 12.97 -18.16 3.76
C LEU A 90 14.47 -17.99 4.02
N ILE A 91 14.84 -17.14 4.97
CA ILE A 91 16.25 -16.98 5.39
C ILE A 91 16.76 -18.27 6.02
N ALA A 92 15.99 -18.86 6.94
CA ALA A 92 16.35 -20.12 7.60
C ALA A 92 16.52 -21.25 6.57
N LEU A 93 15.61 -21.39 5.62
CA LEU A 93 15.71 -22.36 4.51
C LEU A 93 16.96 -22.10 3.67
N LYS A 94 17.28 -20.85 3.36
CA LYS A 94 18.50 -20.51 2.61
C LYS A 94 19.76 -20.91 3.37
N VAL A 95 19.80 -20.68 4.68
CA VAL A 95 20.92 -21.08 5.55
C VAL A 95 21.02 -22.61 5.62
N ILE A 96 19.93 -23.33 5.87
CA ILE A 96 19.90 -24.79 5.91
C ILE A 96 20.36 -25.38 4.57
N ILE A 97 19.84 -24.88 3.46
CA ILE A 97 20.25 -25.31 2.12
C ILE A 97 21.74 -25.00 1.89
N GLY A 98 22.25 -23.88 2.40
CA GLY A 98 23.69 -23.54 2.36
C GLY A 98 24.57 -24.53 3.14
N PHE A 99 24.10 -24.98 4.30
CA PHE A 99 24.77 -26.01 5.09
C PHE A 99 24.73 -27.40 4.41
N ILE A 100 23.60 -27.77 3.81
CA ILE A 100 23.45 -29.04 3.07
C ILE A 100 24.20 -28.99 1.73
N ASP A 101 24.46 -27.81 1.16
CA ASP A 101 25.13 -27.60 -0.14
C ASP A 101 26.66 -27.99 -0.12
N ARG A 102 27.17 -28.43 1.04
CA ARG A 102 28.48 -29.13 1.10
C ARG A 102 28.48 -30.46 0.34
N ASN A 103 27.32 -31.05 0.04
CA ASN A 103 27.19 -32.27 -0.74
C ASN A 103 27.23 -31.99 -2.26
N LYS A 104 28.16 -32.62 -2.98
CA LYS A 104 28.41 -32.46 -4.44
C LYS A 104 27.16 -32.64 -5.32
N ILE A 105 26.15 -33.38 -4.84
CA ILE A 105 24.91 -33.70 -5.57
C ILE A 105 24.01 -32.48 -5.74
N ILE A 106 23.90 -31.63 -4.69
CA ILE A 106 23.03 -30.44 -4.72
C ILE A 106 23.66 -29.35 -5.59
N LYS A 107 24.98 -29.23 -5.60
CA LYS A 107 25.68 -28.30 -6.52
C LYS A 107 25.40 -28.62 -7.99
N LYS A 108 25.29 -29.91 -8.35
CA LYS A 108 24.95 -30.32 -9.71
C LYS A 108 23.52 -29.97 -10.10
N LYS A 109 22.55 -30.20 -9.19
CA LYS A 109 21.12 -29.79 -9.39
C LYS A 109 20.97 -28.28 -9.49
N LYS A 110 21.62 -27.49 -8.61
CA LYS A 110 21.59 -26.02 -8.69
C LYS A 110 22.18 -25.49 -10.00
N ARG A 111 23.28 -26.06 -10.48
CA ARG A 111 23.85 -25.66 -11.77
C ARG A 111 22.94 -26.01 -12.93
N ALA A 112 22.25 -27.15 -12.89
CA ALA A 112 21.24 -27.52 -13.88
C ALA A 112 20.05 -26.60 -13.88
N LEU A 113 19.48 -26.32 -12.68
CA LEU A 113 18.35 -25.38 -12.51
C LEU A 113 18.71 -23.95 -12.94
N GLY A 114 19.92 -23.49 -12.55
CA GLY A 114 20.44 -22.19 -12.95
C GLY A 114 20.68 -22.09 -14.46
N LYS A 115 21.08 -23.18 -15.14
CA LYS A 115 21.15 -23.22 -16.61
C LYS A 115 19.78 -23.17 -17.26
N VAL A 116 18.79 -23.90 -16.73
CA VAL A 116 17.41 -23.89 -17.24
C VAL A 116 16.78 -22.50 -17.07
N LEU A 117 16.91 -21.89 -15.87
CA LEU A 117 16.41 -20.54 -15.61
C LEU A 117 17.10 -19.48 -16.47
N LYS A 118 18.39 -19.61 -16.72
CA LYS A 118 19.15 -18.68 -17.56
C LYS A 118 18.86 -18.87 -19.06
N ASN A 119 18.43 -20.05 -19.45
CA ASN A 119 18.07 -20.38 -20.85
C ASN A 119 16.61 -20.04 -21.16
N THR A 120 15.76 -19.71 -20.17
CA THR A 120 14.46 -19.12 -20.46
C THR A 120 14.66 -17.67 -20.91
N PRO A 121 14.27 -17.31 -22.14
CA PRO A 121 14.58 -16.00 -22.72
C PRO A 121 14.12 -14.85 -21.81
N VAL A 122 12.92 -14.92 -21.27
CA VAL A 122 12.30 -13.86 -20.43
C VAL A 122 13.09 -13.61 -19.13
N ILE A 123 13.52 -14.66 -18.43
CA ILE A 123 14.27 -14.52 -17.16
C ILE A 123 15.68 -13.99 -17.41
N GLY A 124 16.30 -14.42 -18.49
CA GLY A 124 17.60 -13.91 -18.93
C GLY A 124 17.56 -12.42 -19.24
N GLU A 125 16.50 -11.97 -19.91
CA GLU A 125 16.27 -10.60 -20.33
C GLU A 125 15.92 -9.68 -19.14
N ILE A 126 15.11 -10.12 -18.18
CA ILE A 126 14.87 -9.40 -16.93
C ILE A 126 16.17 -9.26 -16.13
N GLY A 127 16.97 -10.33 -16.03
CA GLY A 127 18.28 -10.27 -15.41
C GLY A 127 19.24 -9.30 -16.12
N TYR A 128 19.13 -9.17 -17.44
CA TYR A 128 19.88 -8.19 -18.22
C TYR A 128 19.43 -6.74 -17.90
N ALA A 129 18.12 -6.49 -17.77
CA ALA A 129 17.58 -5.18 -17.40
C ALA A 129 18.12 -4.71 -16.02
N PHE A 130 18.20 -5.60 -15.02
CA PHE A 130 18.84 -5.27 -13.73
C PHE A 130 20.33 -4.93 -13.87
N LYS A 131 21.04 -5.58 -14.79
CA LYS A 131 22.44 -5.23 -15.08
C LYS A 131 22.56 -3.88 -15.77
N CYS A 132 21.58 -3.50 -16.60
CA CYS A 132 21.51 -2.16 -17.21
C CYS A 132 21.40 -1.07 -16.15
N ALA A 133 20.61 -1.28 -15.09
CA ALA A 133 20.50 -0.34 -13.99
C ALA A 133 21.84 -0.12 -13.24
N LYS A 134 22.69 -1.19 -13.17
CA LYS A 134 23.99 -1.12 -12.50
C LYS A 134 25.09 -0.49 -13.35
N HIS A 135 25.06 -0.70 -14.67
CA HIS A 135 26.04 -0.20 -15.63
C HIS A 135 25.33 0.39 -16.85
N PRO A 136 24.73 1.57 -16.75
CA PRO A 136 23.82 2.10 -17.78
C PRO A 136 24.52 2.39 -19.11
N ILE A 137 25.73 2.95 -19.09
CA ILE A 137 26.44 3.38 -20.30
C ILE A 137 26.83 2.20 -21.19
N ASP A 138 27.50 1.20 -20.62
CA ASP A 138 27.97 0.02 -21.36
C ASP A 138 26.81 -0.79 -21.92
N ARG A 139 25.72 -0.89 -21.15
CA ARG A 139 24.54 -1.69 -21.52
C ARG A 139 23.63 -0.98 -22.51
N TYR A 140 23.58 0.35 -22.48
CA TYR A 140 22.89 1.11 -23.51
C TYR A 140 23.54 0.91 -24.88
N TYR A 141 24.87 0.88 -24.92
CA TYR A 141 25.63 0.55 -26.14
C TYR A 141 25.31 -0.88 -26.63
N ASP A 142 25.28 -1.86 -25.73
CA ASP A 142 24.92 -3.25 -26.04
C ASP A 142 23.50 -3.35 -26.64
N ILE A 143 22.53 -2.63 -26.08
CA ILE A 143 21.15 -2.61 -26.60
C ILE A 143 21.11 -2.02 -28.00
N ARG A 144 21.82 -0.92 -28.22
CA ARG A 144 21.83 -0.21 -29.50
C ARG A 144 22.53 -0.99 -30.61
N VAL A 145 23.68 -1.58 -30.31
CA VAL A 145 24.55 -2.24 -31.31
C VAL A 145 24.19 -3.71 -31.47
N HIS A 146 24.00 -4.44 -30.38
CA HIS A 146 23.77 -5.89 -30.41
C HIS A 146 22.29 -6.28 -30.35
N LYS A 147 21.36 -5.28 -30.29
CA LYS A 147 19.90 -5.48 -30.22
C LYS A 147 19.46 -6.47 -29.11
N ASN A 148 20.22 -6.51 -28.01
CA ASN A 148 19.98 -7.40 -26.87
C ASN A 148 18.81 -6.96 -25.97
N GLY A 149 18.01 -5.99 -26.39
CA GLY A 149 16.82 -5.55 -25.67
C GLY A 149 15.60 -6.35 -26.07
N SER A 150 14.85 -6.85 -25.10
CA SER A 150 13.58 -7.53 -25.31
C SER A 150 12.41 -6.60 -25.00
N MET A 151 11.48 -6.52 -25.94
CA MET A 151 10.23 -5.78 -25.77
C MET A 151 9.38 -6.39 -24.66
N ILE A 152 9.38 -7.72 -24.54
CA ILE A 152 8.62 -8.44 -23.49
C ILE A 152 9.15 -8.11 -22.10
N ALA A 153 10.48 -8.12 -21.92
CA ALA A 153 11.09 -7.78 -20.63
C ALA A 153 10.80 -6.31 -20.24
N ALA A 154 10.85 -5.37 -21.19
CA ALA A 154 10.53 -3.98 -20.97
C ALA A 154 9.05 -3.82 -20.55
N THR A 155 8.13 -4.50 -21.23
CA THR A 155 6.71 -4.47 -20.89
C THR A 155 6.43 -5.02 -19.50
N ILE A 156 7.06 -6.13 -19.10
CA ILE A 156 6.93 -6.71 -17.76
C ILE A 156 7.42 -5.73 -16.69
N ILE A 157 8.58 -5.11 -16.91
CA ILE A 157 9.13 -4.13 -15.98
C ILE A 157 8.20 -2.91 -15.85
N TYR A 158 7.65 -2.45 -16.96
CA TYR A 158 6.69 -1.35 -16.98
C TYR A 158 5.41 -1.70 -16.20
N ILE A 159 4.85 -2.90 -16.41
CA ILE A 159 3.66 -3.38 -15.68
C ILE A 159 3.95 -3.44 -14.17
N VAL A 160 5.10 -3.96 -13.77
CA VAL A 160 5.50 -4.03 -12.35
C VAL A 160 5.64 -2.63 -11.77
N PHE A 161 6.34 -1.73 -12.48
CA PHE A 161 6.51 -0.34 -12.04
C PHE A 161 5.16 0.39 -11.93
N PHE A 162 4.28 0.20 -12.92
CA PHE A 162 2.94 0.74 -12.90
C PHE A 162 2.11 0.20 -11.72
N GLY A 163 2.19 -1.11 -11.44
CA GLY A 163 1.54 -1.71 -10.28
C GLY A 163 2.02 -1.10 -8.95
N VAL A 164 3.33 -0.92 -8.80
CA VAL A 164 3.91 -0.26 -7.62
C VAL A 164 3.46 1.21 -7.51
N TYR A 165 3.42 1.92 -8.63
CA TYR A 165 2.93 3.30 -8.68
C TYR A 165 1.45 3.40 -8.26
N MET A 166 0.61 2.49 -8.75
CA MET A 166 -0.80 2.43 -8.37
C MET A 166 -0.97 2.12 -6.88
N LEU A 167 -0.21 1.16 -6.33
CA LEU A 167 -0.20 0.88 -4.89
C LEU A 167 0.25 2.10 -4.08
N TYR A 168 1.24 2.85 -4.57
CA TYR A 168 1.66 4.09 -3.93
C TYR A 168 0.56 5.13 -3.92
N GLN A 169 -0.15 5.33 -5.03
CA GLN A 169 -1.26 6.28 -5.13
C GLN A 169 -2.43 5.91 -4.19
N THR A 170 -2.81 4.64 -4.14
CA THR A 170 -3.88 4.16 -3.24
C THR A 170 -3.48 4.20 -1.77
N SER A 171 -2.19 4.23 -1.45
CA SER A 171 -1.67 4.30 -0.08
C SER A 171 -1.51 5.72 0.46
N LYS A 172 -1.70 6.74 -0.36
CA LYS A 172 -1.65 8.13 0.09
C LYS A 172 -2.91 8.49 0.86
N GLY A 173 -2.74 9.24 1.95
CA GLY A 173 -3.86 9.87 2.65
C GLY A 173 -4.44 11.03 1.83
N PHE A 174 -5.70 11.38 2.12
CA PHE A 174 -6.45 12.41 1.39
C PHE A 174 -5.84 13.81 1.48
N ILE A 175 -5.00 14.10 2.48
CA ILE A 175 -4.23 15.36 2.57
C ILE A 175 -3.31 15.55 1.35
N TYR A 176 -2.75 14.45 0.83
CA TYR A 176 -1.80 14.48 -0.28
C TYR A 176 -2.44 14.23 -1.65
N GLN A 177 -3.77 14.06 -1.68
CA GLN A 177 -4.55 13.88 -2.91
C GLN A 177 -5.73 14.85 -2.89
N TYR A 178 -5.90 15.59 -3.99
CA TYR A 178 -7.04 16.51 -4.15
C TYR A 178 -8.34 15.79 -4.52
N THR A 179 -8.23 14.57 -5.02
CA THR A 179 -9.36 13.72 -5.44
C THR A 179 -9.34 12.41 -4.68
N LYS A 180 -10.53 11.85 -4.41
CA LYS A 180 -10.67 10.51 -3.84
C LYS A 180 -10.16 9.47 -4.83
N VAL A 181 -9.66 8.35 -4.31
CA VAL A 181 -9.22 7.22 -5.16
C VAL A 181 -10.38 6.69 -6.01
N GLU A 182 -11.60 6.74 -5.48
CA GLU A 182 -12.82 6.32 -6.16
C GLU A 182 -13.19 7.24 -7.34
N ASP A 183 -12.88 8.54 -7.23
CA ASP A 183 -13.13 9.55 -8.24
C ASP A 183 -11.94 9.75 -9.20
N MET A 184 -10.85 9.00 -9.01
CA MET A 184 -9.69 9.09 -9.89
C MET A 184 -9.99 8.44 -11.24
N ASP A 185 -9.91 9.23 -12.29
CA ASP A 185 -9.91 8.70 -13.65
C ASP A 185 -8.59 7.94 -13.90
N MET A 186 -8.65 6.62 -13.79
CA MET A 186 -7.50 5.75 -14.01
C MET A 186 -6.95 5.87 -15.44
N GLY A 187 -7.77 6.32 -16.40
CA GLY A 187 -7.32 6.62 -17.76
C GLY A 187 -6.39 7.83 -17.82
N ALA A 188 -6.65 8.86 -17.01
CA ALA A 188 -5.82 10.07 -16.97
C ALA A 188 -4.46 9.84 -16.26
N VAL A 189 -4.35 8.81 -15.43
CA VAL A 189 -3.09 8.47 -14.73
C VAL A 189 -2.12 7.73 -15.65
N VAL A 190 -2.59 7.15 -16.75
CA VAL A 190 -1.79 6.33 -17.69
C VAL A 190 -1.17 7.17 -18.83
N VAL A 191 -1.65 8.38 -19.04
CA VAL A 191 -1.15 9.32 -20.06
C VAL A 191 -0.08 10.22 -19.48
#